data_92b468ce384401df6e60057cea6d02bd
#
_entry.id   92b468ce384401df6e60057cea6d02bd
#
_cell.length_a   1.000
_cell.length_b   1.000
_cell.length_c   1.000
_cell.angle_alpha   90.00
_cell.angle_beta   90.00
_cell.angle_gamma   90.00
#
_symmetry.space_group_name_H-M   'P 1'
#
loop_
_entity.id
_entity.type
_entity.pdbx_description
1 polymer ?
#
loop_
_entity_poly.entity_id
_entity_poly.type
_entity_poly.pdbx_seq_one_letter_code
_entity_poly.pdbx_strand_id
1 'polypeptide(L)'
;MSIIKKMILGRELIIMATEFFMPMIPPTCTYQEKKVTVIKGKPVFYDPPEVNQARIKLCGHLAKHKPAESYECGVRLVSKWCFPRGKHRQGEYRITKPDTDNIQKLLKDCMTAVGFWKDDALVASEIIEKFWADPPGIYIIIEELTEL
;
A
#
# COMPACT_ATOMS: atom_id res chain seq x y z
N MET A 1 13.37 6.57 9.17
CA MET A 1 12.93 7.74 8.37
C MET A 1 14.12 8.23 7.57
N SER A 2 13.98 8.35 6.26
CA SER A 2 15.05 8.82 5.37
C SER A 2 14.84 10.28 5.01
N ILE A 3 15.93 10.94 4.63
CA ILE A 3 15.88 12.30 4.09
C ILE A 3 16.06 12.18 2.58
N ILE A 4 15.10 12.72 1.83
CA ILE A 4 15.17 12.82 0.37
C ILE A 4 15.42 14.28 0.02
N LYS A 5 16.44 14.50 -0.81
CA LYS A 5 16.72 15.82 -1.38
C LYS A 5 16.06 15.92 -2.75
N LYS A 6 15.22 16.91 -2.95
CA LYS A 6 14.59 17.20 -4.24
C LYS A 6 14.91 18.62 -4.69
N MET A 7 15.15 18.77 -5.99
CA MET A 7 15.24 20.08 -6.61
C MET A 7 13.87 20.46 -7.16
N ILE A 8 13.27 21.50 -6.62
CA ILE A 8 11.96 22.01 -7.07
C ILE A 8 12.10 23.51 -7.29
N LEU A 9 11.80 23.99 -8.51
CA LEU A 9 11.92 25.38 -8.91
C LEU A 9 13.30 26.01 -8.59
N GLY A 10 14.37 25.23 -8.83
CA GLY A 10 15.74 25.69 -8.59
C GLY A 10 16.15 25.73 -7.11
N ARG A 11 15.33 25.21 -6.21
CA ARG A 11 15.63 25.14 -4.78
C ARG A 11 15.83 23.71 -4.33
N GLU A 12 16.84 23.50 -3.48
CA GLU A 12 17.00 22.22 -2.79
C GLU A 12 16.01 22.16 -1.62
N LEU A 13 15.12 21.15 -1.66
CA LEU A 13 14.18 20.86 -0.60
C LEU A 13 14.57 19.55 0.08
N ILE A 14 14.60 19.56 1.40
CA ILE A 14 14.79 18.37 2.21
C ILE A 14 13.40 17.87 2.59
N ILE A 15 13.06 16.68 2.10
CA ILE A 15 11.77 16.04 2.37
C ILE A 15 12.01 14.84 3.28
N MET A 16 11.29 14.79 4.40
CA MET A 16 11.27 13.60 5.25
C MET A 16 10.46 12.52 4.55
N ALA A 17 11.03 11.34 4.45
CA ALA A 17 10.36 10.19 3.84
C ALA A 17 10.56 8.93 4.67
N THR A 18 9.54 8.09 4.68
CA THR A 18 9.63 6.73 5.18
C THR A 18 9.71 5.80 3.97
N GLU A 19 10.71 4.92 3.95
CA GLU A 19 10.97 4.01 2.84
C GLU A 19 11.28 2.63 3.39
N PHE A 20 10.60 1.60 2.86
CA PHE A 20 10.85 0.22 3.28
C PHE A 20 10.34 -0.78 2.24
N PHE A 21 10.86 -2.00 2.33
CA PHE A 21 10.41 -3.14 1.55
C PHE A 21 9.85 -4.22 2.48
N MET A 22 8.67 -4.73 2.14
CA MET A 22 8.05 -5.84 2.86
C MET A 22 8.19 -7.12 2.03
N PRO A 23 9.12 -8.03 2.38
CA PRO A 23 9.27 -9.29 1.67
C PRO A 23 8.07 -10.21 1.96
N MET A 24 7.32 -10.52 0.94
CA MET A 24 6.14 -11.36 1.00
C MET A 24 5.63 -11.67 -0.40
N ILE A 25 4.79 -12.67 -0.54
CA ILE A 25 3.98 -12.81 -1.75
C ILE A 25 2.81 -11.84 -1.59
N PRO A 26 2.73 -10.77 -2.42
CA PRO A 26 1.65 -9.80 -2.26
C PRO A 26 0.28 -10.44 -2.44
N PRO A 27 -0.72 -10.03 -1.66
CA PRO A 27 -2.07 -10.56 -1.81
C PRO A 27 -2.68 -10.16 -3.14
N THR A 28 -3.51 -11.05 -3.69
CA THR A 28 -4.26 -10.82 -4.93
C THR A 28 -5.76 -10.69 -4.69
N CYS A 29 -6.23 -11.02 -3.49
CA CYS A 29 -7.62 -10.85 -3.11
C CYS A 29 -7.90 -9.42 -2.62
N THR A 30 -9.09 -8.93 -2.90
CA THR A 30 -9.47 -7.54 -2.64
C THR A 30 -10.88 -7.44 -2.06
N TYR A 31 -11.24 -6.24 -1.58
CA TYR A 31 -12.56 -5.95 -1.05
C TYR A 31 -13.72 -6.17 -2.02
N GLN A 32 -13.45 -6.17 -3.34
CA GLN A 32 -14.50 -6.43 -4.33
C GLN A 32 -14.96 -7.89 -4.34
N GLU A 33 -14.25 -8.76 -3.63
CA GLU A 33 -14.63 -10.15 -3.46
C GLU A 33 -15.61 -10.37 -2.30
N LYS A 34 -16.28 -9.33 -1.82
CA LYS A 34 -17.27 -9.45 -0.75
C LYS A 34 -18.34 -10.44 -1.11
N LYS A 35 -18.63 -11.31 -0.16
CA LYS A 35 -19.69 -12.33 -0.27
C LYS A 35 -20.92 -11.87 0.50
N VAL A 36 -22.07 -12.40 0.11
CA VAL A 36 -23.34 -12.14 0.79
C VAL A 36 -23.88 -13.43 1.38
N THR A 37 -24.40 -13.33 2.60
CA THR A 37 -25.20 -14.38 3.21
C THR A 37 -26.51 -13.80 3.72
N VAL A 38 -27.48 -14.66 4.02
CA VAL A 38 -28.78 -14.21 4.53
C VAL A 38 -28.90 -14.62 5.99
N ILE A 39 -29.08 -13.63 6.87
CA ILE A 39 -29.31 -13.83 8.29
C ILE A 39 -30.64 -13.19 8.66
N LYS A 40 -31.57 -13.99 9.22
CA LYS A 40 -32.91 -13.56 9.59
C LYS A 40 -33.66 -12.83 8.47
N GLY A 41 -33.53 -13.35 7.22
CA GLY A 41 -34.18 -12.78 6.04
C GLY A 41 -33.54 -11.51 5.48
N LYS A 42 -32.40 -11.05 6.05
CA LYS A 42 -31.69 -9.85 5.56
C LYS A 42 -30.36 -10.21 4.94
N PRO A 43 -29.98 -9.60 3.81
CA PRO A 43 -28.65 -9.81 3.24
C PRO A 43 -27.58 -9.19 4.13
N VAL A 44 -26.51 -9.96 4.40
CA VAL A 44 -25.35 -9.50 5.15
C VAL A 44 -24.13 -9.67 4.26
N PHE A 45 -23.40 -8.58 4.02
CA PHE A 45 -22.16 -8.59 3.26
C PHE A 45 -20.99 -8.82 4.20
N TYR A 46 -20.06 -9.67 3.82
CA TYR A 46 -18.87 -9.96 4.60
C TYR A 46 -17.66 -10.17 3.71
N ASP A 47 -16.48 -9.86 4.27
CA ASP A 47 -15.22 -10.13 3.57
C ASP A 47 -14.92 -11.63 3.59
N PRO A 48 -14.49 -12.22 2.46
CA PRO A 48 -14.03 -13.60 2.45
C PRO A 48 -12.86 -13.81 3.42
N PRO A 49 -12.67 -15.05 3.93
CA PRO A 49 -11.54 -15.36 4.81
C PRO A 49 -10.18 -14.97 4.23
N GLU A 50 -9.99 -15.08 2.93
CA GLU A 50 -8.75 -14.74 2.22
C GLU A 50 -8.44 -13.25 2.33
N VAL A 51 -9.46 -12.38 2.27
CA VAL A 51 -9.29 -10.92 2.43
C VAL A 51 -8.87 -10.59 3.86
N ASN A 52 -9.48 -11.24 4.84
CA ASN A 52 -9.12 -11.05 6.25
C ASN A 52 -7.70 -11.53 6.53
N GLN A 53 -7.29 -12.64 5.96
CA GLN A 53 -5.91 -13.16 6.07
C GLN A 53 -4.91 -12.20 5.41
N ALA A 54 -5.24 -11.65 4.24
CA ALA A 54 -4.42 -10.67 3.57
C ALA A 54 -4.24 -9.42 4.43
N ARG A 55 -5.31 -8.96 5.06
CA ARG A 55 -5.28 -7.81 5.98
C ARG A 55 -4.37 -8.07 7.18
N ILE A 56 -4.52 -9.21 7.83
CA ILE A 56 -3.68 -9.60 8.97
C ILE A 56 -2.21 -9.65 8.58
N LYS A 57 -1.90 -10.25 7.43
CA LYS A 57 -0.54 -10.35 6.91
C LYS A 57 0.06 -8.97 6.62
N LEU A 58 -0.68 -8.11 5.93
CA LEU A 58 -0.24 -6.75 5.61
C LEU A 58 -0.02 -5.93 6.88
N CYS A 59 -0.97 -5.95 7.81
CA CYS A 59 -0.84 -5.22 9.07
C CYS A 59 0.38 -5.70 9.88
N GLY A 60 0.64 -7.01 9.90
CA GLY A 60 1.80 -7.56 10.58
C GLY A 60 3.13 -7.08 10.00
N HIS A 61 3.25 -7.01 8.67
CA HIS A 61 4.42 -6.46 8.01
C HIS A 61 4.55 -4.95 8.22
N LEU A 62 3.45 -4.22 8.06
CA LEU A 62 3.42 -2.76 8.21
C LEU A 62 3.79 -2.31 9.63
N ALA A 63 3.36 -3.05 10.64
CA ALA A 63 3.64 -2.73 12.04
C ALA A 63 5.14 -2.65 12.35
N LYS A 64 5.97 -3.41 11.62
CA LYS A 64 7.43 -3.40 11.77
C LYS A 64 8.07 -2.11 11.26
N HIS A 65 7.35 -1.36 10.43
CA HIS A 65 7.84 -0.16 9.76
C HIS A 65 7.06 1.09 10.13
N LYS A 66 6.14 0.98 11.09
CA LYS A 66 5.36 2.11 11.58
C LYS A 66 6.30 3.23 12.04
N PRO A 67 6.12 4.49 11.58
CA PRO A 67 6.91 5.60 12.07
C PRO A 67 6.62 5.86 13.55
N ALA A 68 7.58 6.44 14.26
CA ALA A 68 7.45 6.77 15.68
C ALA A 68 6.25 7.72 15.92
N GLU A 69 6.04 8.65 15.00
CA GLU A 69 4.91 9.57 15.01
C GLU A 69 4.11 9.42 13.73
N SER A 70 2.78 9.39 13.84
CA SER A 70 1.90 9.34 12.69
C SER A 70 2.03 10.61 11.84
N TYR A 71 1.89 10.47 10.53
CA TYR A 71 1.83 11.63 9.64
C TYR A 71 0.59 12.47 9.94
N GLU A 72 0.75 13.77 10.00
CA GLU A 72 -0.32 14.75 10.25
C GLU A 72 -0.48 15.76 9.10
N CYS A 73 0.31 15.60 8.04
CA CYS A 73 0.29 16.42 6.84
C CYS A 73 -0.09 15.61 5.61
N GLY A 74 -0.33 16.28 4.50
CA GLY A 74 -0.52 15.62 3.21
C GLY A 74 0.70 14.80 2.82
N VAL A 75 0.50 13.62 2.29
CA VAL A 75 1.58 12.72 1.87
C VAL A 75 1.36 12.20 0.45
N ARG A 76 2.49 11.85 -0.19
CA ARG A 76 2.49 11.00 -1.38
C ARG A 76 2.83 9.59 -0.97
N LEU A 77 1.98 8.65 -1.37
CA LEU A 77 2.21 7.24 -1.18
C LEU A 77 2.65 6.61 -2.49
N VAL A 78 3.85 6.04 -2.49
CA VAL A 78 4.35 5.23 -3.61
C VAL A 78 4.33 3.78 -3.17
N SER A 79 3.68 2.92 -3.94
CA SER A 79 3.71 1.48 -3.72
C SER A 79 4.09 0.74 -4.99
N LYS A 80 5.07 -0.14 -4.88
CA LYS A 80 5.51 -1.01 -5.97
C LYS A 80 5.31 -2.44 -5.54
N TRP A 81 4.40 -3.11 -6.22
CA TRP A 81 3.96 -4.46 -5.91
C TRP A 81 4.72 -5.45 -6.78
N CYS A 82 5.62 -6.20 -6.17
CA CYS A 82 6.44 -7.19 -6.86
C CYS A 82 5.84 -8.58 -6.63
N PHE A 83 5.19 -9.11 -7.65
CA PHE A 83 4.61 -10.46 -7.64
C PHE A 83 5.65 -11.48 -8.10
N PRO A 84 5.61 -12.72 -7.60
CA PRO A 84 6.57 -13.75 -8.00
C PRO A 84 6.68 -13.84 -9.52
N ARG A 85 7.91 -13.73 -10.02
CA ARG A 85 8.19 -13.56 -11.44
C ARG A 85 7.75 -14.73 -12.31
N GLY A 86 7.94 -15.96 -11.86
CA GLY A 86 7.68 -17.14 -12.69
C GLY A 86 8.48 -17.09 -14.00
N LYS A 87 7.80 -17.17 -15.15
CA LYS A 87 8.41 -17.12 -16.48
C LYS A 87 8.50 -15.71 -17.07
N HIS A 88 8.01 -14.70 -16.37
CA HIS A 88 8.10 -13.32 -16.83
C HIS A 88 9.51 -12.76 -16.69
N ARG A 89 9.80 -11.68 -17.40
CA ARG A 89 11.08 -10.98 -17.26
C ARG A 89 11.12 -10.22 -15.95
N GLN A 90 12.30 -10.12 -15.36
CA GLN A 90 12.52 -9.36 -14.14
C GLN A 90 12.11 -7.89 -14.35
N GLY A 91 11.18 -7.42 -13.54
CA GLY A 91 10.71 -6.04 -13.61
C GLY A 91 9.68 -5.77 -14.72
N GLU A 92 9.18 -6.80 -15.39
CA GLU A 92 8.09 -6.65 -16.35
C GLU A 92 6.82 -6.17 -15.64
N TYR A 93 6.11 -5.19 -16.21
CA TYR A 93 4.85 -4.74 -15.64
C TYR A 93 3.81 -5.86 -15.65
N ARG A 94 3.15 -6.06 -14.51
CA ARG A 94 2.02 -6.97 -14.44
C ARG A 94 0.76 -6.27 -14.92
N ILE A 95 0.19 -6.73 -16.01
CA ILE A 95 -1.01 -6.14 -16.62
C ILE A 95 -2.26 -6.99 -16.42
N THR A 96 -2.24 -7.93 -15.48
CA THR A 96 -3.35 -8.78 -15.11
C THR A 96 -3.85 -8.42 -13.71
N LYS A 97 -5.01 -8.94 -13.31
CA LYS A 97 -5.53 -8.78 -11.94
C LYS A 97 -4.45 -9.13 -10.89
N PRO A 98 -4.46 -8.47 -9.72
CA PRO A 98 -5.47 -7.54 -9.21
C PRO A 98 -5.32 -6.12 -9.78
N ASP A 99 -6.41 -5.35 -9.72
CA ASP A 99 -6.41 -3.95 -10.16
C ASP A 99 -5.69 -3.05 -9.14
N THR A 100 -5.01 -2.01 -9.63
CA THR A 100 -4.22 -1.11 -8.78
C THR A 100 -5.03 -0.42 -7.70
N ASP A 101 -6.23 0.07 -8.02
CA ASP A 101 -7.10 0.74 -7.06
C ASP A 101 -7.52 -0.18 -5.92
N ASN A 102 -7.79 -1.45 -6.21
CA ASN A 102 -8.24 -2.42 -5.23
C ASN A 102 -7.13 -2.81 -4.23
N ILE A 103 -5.93 -3.08 -4.73
CA ILE A 103 -4.80 -3.40 -3.83
C ILE A 103 -4.37 -2.18 -3.02
N GLN A 104 -4.42 -1.00 -3.61
CA GLN A 104 -4.07 0.23 -2.91
C GLN A 104 -5.08 0.56 -1.80
N LYS A 105 -6.36 0.31 -2.05
CA LYS A 105 -7.37 0.49 -1.01
C LYS A 105 -7.09 -0.40 0.20
N LEU A 106 -6.81 -1.67 -0.04
CA LEU A 106 -6.47 -2.62 1.02
C LEU A 106 -5.23 -2.14 1.79
N LEU A 107 -4.19 -1.72 1.08
CA LEU A 107 -2.95 -1.22 1.68
C LEU A 107 -3.21 0.01 2.56
N LYS A 108 -3.93 1.01 2.05
CA LYS A 108 -4.23 2.23 2.80
C LYS A 108 -5.05 1.95 4.04
N ASP A 109 -6.04 1.07 3.95
CA ASP A 109 -6.84 0.68 5.10
C ASP A 109 -5.99 0.02 6.18
N CYS A 110 -5.06 -0.85 5.79
CA CYS A 110 -4.11 -1.46 6.72
C CYS A 110 -3.14 -0.44 7.33
N MET A 111 -2.63 0.50 6.54
CA MET A 111 -1.74 1.56 7.03
C MET A 111 -2.45 2.47 8.02
N THR A 112 -3.72 2.79 7.78
CA THR A 112 -4.55 3.53 8.73
C THR A 112 -4.73 2.75 10.03
N ALA A 113 -5.07 1.48 9.93
CA ALA A 113 -5.27 0.61 11.09
C ALA A 113 -4.01 0.46 11.95
N VAL A 114 -2.84 0.38 11.33
CA VAL A 114 -1.55 0.28 12.01
C VAL A 114 -1.12 1.62 12.62
N GLY A 115 -1.57 2.74 12.07
CA GLY A 115 -1.31 4.07 12.62
C GLY A 115 -0.24 4.87 11.88
N PHE A 116 -0.03 4.64 10.58
CA PHE A 116 0.81 5.52 9.77
C PHE A 116 0.23 6.94 9.71
N TRP A 117 -1.09 7.05 9.71
CA TRP A 117 -1.88 8.27 9.77
C TRP A 117 -3.23 7.97 10.43
N LYS A 118 -3.91 9.01 10.83
CA LYS A 118 -5.25 8.88 11.43
C LYS A 118 -6.33 8.59 10.38
N ASP A 119 -6.16 9.17 9.19
CA ASP A 119 -7.11 9.08 8.10
C ASP A 119 -6.33 9.05 6.76
N ASP A 120 -6.68 8.13 5.87
CA ASP A 120 -6.06 8.03 4.54
C ASP A 120 -6.42 9.19 3.61
N ALA A 121 -7.31 10.09 4.04
CA ALA A 121 -7.54 11.35 3.36
C ALA A 121 -6.27 12.22 3.27
N LEU A 122 -5.28 11.99 4.12
CA LEU A 122 -3.97 12.65 4.04
C LEU A 122 -3.17 12.22 2.81
N VAL A 123 -3.48 11.07 2.22
CA VAL A 123 -2.84 10.61 0.97
C VAL A 123 -3.41 11.42 -0.19
N ALA A 124 -2.73 12.51 -0.54
CA ALA A 124 -3.16 13.42 -1.58
C ALA A 124 -2.55 13.12 -2.95
N SER A 125 -1.54 12.26 -3.00
CA SER A 125 -0.85 11.85 -4.24
C SER A 125 -0.48 10.37 -4.13
N GLU A 126 -0.67 9.62 -5.22
CA GLU A 126 -0.38 8.19 -5.25
C GLU A 126 0.35 7.80 -6.52
N ILE A 127 1.33 6.91 -6.37
CA ILE A 127 1.95 6.18 -7.47
C ILE A 127 1.85 4.71 -7.13
N ILE A 128 1.20 3.93 -7.99
CA ILE A 128 0.94 2.51 -7.78
C ILE A 128 1.43 1.76 -9.01
N GLU A 129 2.36 0.84 -8.81
CA GLU A 129 2.91 0.04 -9.90
C GLU A 129 2.90 -1.43 -9.53
N LYS A 130 2.63 -2.28 -10.53
CA LYS A 130 2.64 -3.74 -10.39
C LYS A 130 3.69 -4.35 -11.30
N PHE A 131 4.51 -5.23 -10.75
CA PHE A 131 5.60 -5.88 -11.46
C PHE A 131 5.60 -7.39 -11.25
N TRP A 132 6.15 -8.11 -12.21
CA TRP A 132 6.65 -9.46 -12.04
C TRP A 132 8.12 -9.34 -11.66
N ALA A 133 8.48 -9.65 -10.43
CA ALA A 133 9.85 -9.43 -9.96
C ALA A 133 10.20 -10.33 -8.77
N ASP A 134 11.46 -10.71 -8.71
CA ASP A 134 12.06 -11.38 -7.57
C ASP A 134 13.11 -10.47 -6.91
N PRO A 135 13.16 -10.38 -5.59
CA PRO A 135 12.28 -11.06 -4.63
C PRO A 135 10.88 -10.46 -4.63
N PRO A 136 9.83 -11.27 -4.37
CA PRO A 136 8.47 -10.76 -4.26
C PRO A 136 8.30 -9.94 -2.99
N GLY A 137 7.47 -8.93 -3.07
CA GLY A 137 7.18 -8.06 -1.93
C GLY A 137 6.53 -6.76 -2.34
N ILE A 138 6.40 -5.87 -1.37
CA ILE A 138 5.82 -4.55 -1.59
C ILE A 138 6.83 -3.50 -1.13
N TYR A 139 7.23 -2.64 -2.05
CA TYR A 139 8.11 -1.51 -1.77
C TYR A 139 7.26 -0.26 -1.56
N ILE A 140 7.51 0.45 -0.45
CA ILE A 140 6.71 1.60 -0.05
C ILE A 140 7.60 2.80 0.22
N ILE A 141 7.18 3.96 -0.31
CA ILE A 141 7.72 5.26 0.05
C ILE A 141 6.56 6.16 0.46
N ILE A 142 6.71 6.84 1.59
CA ILE A 142 5.79 7.87 2.04
C ILE A 142 6.56 9.18 2.12
N GLU A 143 6.18 10.14 1.31
CA GLU A 143 6.82 11.47 1.27
C GLU A 143 5.86 12.52 1.82
N GLU A 144 6.36 13.38 2.71
CA GLU A 144 5.60 14.57 3.10
C GLU A 144 5.47 15.52 1.92
N LEU A 145 4.26 16.03 1.70
CA LEU A 145 4.01 17.05 0.68
C LEU A 145 4.21 18.42 1.32
N THR A 146 5.13 19.19 0.76
CA THR A 146 5.38 20.56 1.18
C THR A 146 4.66 21.51 0.23
N GLU A 147 4.01 22.53 0.77
CA GLU A 147 3.49 23.64 -0.03
C GLU A 147 4.67 24.46 -0.57
N LEU A 148 4.61 24.82 -1.83
CA LEU A 148 5.63 25.62 -2.50
C LEU A 148 5.22 27.09 -2.51
#